data_ad0b598586497d4f32f5122983b0bd03
#
_entry.id   ad0b598586497d4f32f5122983b0bd03
#
_cell.length_a   1.000
_cell.length_b   1.000
_cell.length_c   1.000
_cell.angle_alpha   90.00
_cell.angle_beta   90.00
_cell.angle_gamma   90.00
#
_symmetry.space_group_name_H-M   'P 1'
#
loop_
_entity.id
_entity.type
_entity.pdbx_description
1 polymer ?
#
loop_
_entity_poly.entity_id
_entity_poly.type
_entity_poly.pdbx_seq_one_letter_code
_entity_poly.pdbx_strand_id
1 'polypeptide(L)'
;GVEGSTAKFPKAGKGVATLRIPQTDVTPLNVDFSQVTATMEDWNAAEYSDIFMQQKVNFDERQELVQVVANAIGRRQDQLIIDALTASSTSNTVSNDIGGTDTNLNLDKLLAAKKLLDKGNVPPQDRHMVIHANSLASILGEQKLTSSDYASVKALVAGEINTFLGFTFHVLGDRAEGGLAVDGSLDRTVWAFHKEI
;
A
#
# COMPACT_ATOMS: atom_id res chain seq x y z
N GLY A 1 0.22 18.07 -18.79
CA GLY A 1 -1.15 17.65 -18.53
C GLY A 1 -1.46 16.40 -19.32
N VAL A 2 -2.21 15.48 -18.75
CA VAL A 2 -2.71 14.30 -19.45
C VAL A 2 -4.02 14.72 -20.11
N GLU A 3 -4.06 14.65 -21.44
CA GLU A 3 -5.28 14.86 -22.20
C GLU A 3 -5.90 13.50 -22.56
N GLY A 4 -7.17 13.29 -22.21
CA GLY A 4 -7.89 12.05 -22.46
C GLY A 4 -8.18 11.23 -21.19
N SER A 5 -8.90 10.12 -21.37
CA SER A 5 -9.36 9.23 -20.27
C SER A 5 -8.33 8.19 -19.81
N THR A 6 -7.15 8.14 -20.43
CA THR A 6 -6.12 7.13 -20.12
C THR A 6 -4.74 7.78 -20.02
N ALA A 7 -3.98 7.38 -18.99
CA ALA A 7 -2.58 7.72 -18.82
C ALA A 7 -1.71 6.48 -19.06
N LYS A 8 -0.64 6.62 -19.85
CA LYS A 8 0.31 5.54 -20.15
C LYS A 8 1.65 5.83 -19.49
N PHE A 9 2.12 4.88 -18.69
CA PHE A 9 3.39 4.96 -17.99
C PHE A 9 4.38 3.99 -18.63
N PRO A 10 5.51 4.47 -19.19
CA PRO A 10 6.53 3.59 -19.75
C PRO A 10 7.25 2.84 -18.63
N LYS A 11 7.54 1.56 -18.88
CA LYS A 11 8.33 0.70 -18.01
C LYS A 11 9.49 0.12 -18.80
N ALA A 12 10.72 0.28 -18.27
CA ALA A 12 11.92 -0.33 -18.83
C ALA A 12 12.24 -1.63 -18.09
N GLY A 13 12.61 -2.66 -18.84
CA GLY A 13 13.08 -3.92 -18.30
C GLY A 13 14.48 -3.79 -17.68
N LYS A 14 14.94 -4.86 -17.02
CA LYS A 14 16.29 -4.95 -16.45
C LYS A 14 17.27 -5.40 -17.53
N GLY A 15 18.43 -4.75 -17.59
CA GLY A 15 19.54 -5.16 -18.45
C GLY A 15 20.66 -5.81 -17.64
N VAL A 16 21.42 -6.69 -18.28
CA VAL A 16 22.60 -7.34 -17.69
C VAL A 16 23.83 -6.93 -18.46
N ALA A 17 24.83 -6.37 -17.78
CA ALA A 17 26.09 -6.00 -18.37
C ALA A 17 26.89 -7.27 -18.78
N THR A 18 27.49 -7.24 -19.97
CA THR A 18 28.34 -8.31 -20.48
C THR A 18 29.82 -7.90 -20.44
N LEU A 19 30.70 -8.88 -20.25
CA LEU A 19 32.14 -8.64 -20.26
C LEU A 19 32.58 -8.24 -21.66
N ARG A 20 33.30 -7.12 -21.76
CA ARG A 20 33.89 -6.67 -23.03
C ARG A 20 35.11 -7.52 -23.38
N ILE A 21 35.12 -8.11 -24.54
CA ILE A 21 36.31 -8.77 -25.12
C ILE A 21 36.98 -7.77 -26.06
N PRO A 22 38.32 -7.51 -25.94
CA PRO A 22 39.02 -6.62 -26.84
C PRO A 22 38.87 -7.09 -28.29
N GLN A 23 38.71 -6.13 -29.24
CA GLN A 23 38.61 -6.37 -30.70
C GLN A 23 37.37 -7.18 -31.15
N THR A 24 36.31 -7.23 -30.32
CA THR A 24 35.02 -7.79 -30.72
C THR A 24 33.93 -6.73 -30.69
N ASP A 25 32.84 -7.01 -31.43
CA ASP A 25 31.66 -6.14 -31.41
C ASP A 25 31.00 -6.09 -30.02
N VAL A 26 30.40 -4.94 -29.70
CA VAL A 26 29.69 -4.74 -28.48
C VAL A 26 28.31 -5.41 -28.55
N THR A 27 28.00 -6.29 -27.61
CA THR A 27 26.68 -6.91 -27.52
C THR A 27 25.68 -5.87 -26.93
N PRO A 28 24.64 -5.49 -27.67
CA PRO A 28 23.65 -4.54 -27.18
C PRO A 28 22.83 -5.15 -26.01
N LEU A 29 22.41 -4.31 -25.08
CA LEU A 29 21.73 -4.72 -23.86
C LEU A 29 20.28 -5.20 -24.11
N ASN A 30 19.68 -4.86 -25.25
CA ASN A 30 18.30 -5.20 -25.64
C ASN A 30 17.30 -5.09 -24.51
N VAL A 31 17.13 -3.87 -23.98
CA VAL A 31 16.18 -3.61 -22.89
C VAL A 31 14.76 -3.63 -23.45
N ASP A 32 13.91 -4.49 -22.90
CA ASP A 32 12.49 -4.53 -23.21
C ASP A 32 11.75 -3.32 -22.62
N PHE A 33 10.99 -2.63 -23.46
CA PHE A 33 10.11 -1.55 -23.05
C PHE A 33 8.66 -2.01 -23.08
N SER A 34 7.97 -1.79 -21.98
CA SER A 34 6.54 -2.03 -21.86
C SER A 34 5.83 -0.77 -21.34
N GLN A 35 4.51 -0.76 -21.36
CA GLN A 35 3.74 0.34 -20.81
C GLN A 35 2.60 -0.19 -19.94
N VAL A 36 2.34 0.53 -18.85
CA VAL A 36 1.19 0.31 -18.00
C VAL A 36 0.19 1.43 -18.27
N THR A 37 -1.06 1.07 -18.45
CA THR A 37 -2.14 2.03 -18.71
C THR A 37 -3.00 2.19 -17.47
N ALA A 38 -3.19 3.42 -17.03
CA ALA A 38 -4.17 3.78 -16.01
C ALA A 38 -5.36 4.47 -16.68
N THR A 39 -6.58 4.07 -16.33
CA THR A 39 -7.82 4.66 -16.80
C THR A 39 -8.35 5.60 -15.73
N MET A 40 -8.78 6.79 -16.16
CA MET A 40 -9.44 7.75 -15.26
C MET A 40 -10.90 7.37 -15.07
N GLU A 41 -11.37 7.52 -13.84
CA GLU A 41 -12.78 7.34 -13.46
C GLU A 41 -13.27 8.62 -12.79
N ASP A 42 -14.50 9.00 -13.10
CA ASP A 42 -15.14 10.19 -12.54
C ASP A 42 -15.98 9.79 -11.31
N TRP A 43 -15.62 10.32 -10.16
CA TRP A 43 -16.32 10.07 -8.91
C TRP A 43 -16.90 11.37 -8.36
N ASN A 44 -18.14 11.32 -7.90
CA ASN A 44 -18.79 12.43 -7.23
C ASN A 44 -19.28 12.02 -5.84
N ALA A 45 -19.30 12.95 -4.91
CA ALA A 45 -19.97 12.85 -3.64
C ALA A 45 -20.83 14.12 -3.48
N ALA A 46 -22.13 13.94 -3.33
CA ALA A 46 -23.07 15.03 -3.19
C ALA A 46 -24.05 14.74 -2.06
N GLU A 47 -24.39 15.76 -1.29
CA GLU A 47 -25.38 15.71 -0.22
C GLU A 47 -26.33 16.90 -0.35
N TYR A 48 -27.59 16.70 0.00
CA TYR A 48 -28.60 17.76 0.02
C TYR A 48 -28.70 18.34 1.42
N SER A 49 -28.72 19.67 1.51
CA SER A 49 -29.00 20.39 2.75
C SER A 49 -30.33 21.11 2.62
N ASP A 50 -31.23 20.86 3.57
CA ASP A 50 -32.54 21.49 3.64
C ASP A 50 -32.45 22.81 4.44
N ILE A 51 -32.90 23.93 3.81
CA ILE A 51 -32.90 25.26 4.42
C ILE A 51 -33.73 25.29 5.72
N PHE A 52 -34.84 24.53 5.78
CA PHE A 52 -35.68 24.50 6.99
C PHE A 52 -35.03 23.69 8.12
N MET A 53 -34.25 22.69 7.79
CA MET A 53 -33.48 21.93 8.79
C MET A 53 -32.31 22.75 9.33
N GLN A 54 -31.62 23.53 8.50
CA GLN A 54 -30.54 24.42 8.93
C GLN A 54 -30.97 25.43 10.00
N GLN A 55 -32.23 25.91 9.91
CA GLN A 55 -32.76 26.84 10.90
C GLN A 55 -33.14 26.19 12.23
N LYS A 56 -33.24 24.87 12.29
CA LYS A 56 -33.61 24.10 13.47
C LYS A 56 -32.43 23.53 14.24
N VAL A 57 -31.27 23.42 13.60
CA VAL A 57 -30.05 22.89 14.21
C VAL A 57 -29.20 24.01 14.77
N ASN A 58 -28.46 23.73 15.85
CA ASN A 58 -27.61 24.70 16.55
C ASN A 58 -26.15 24.64 16.15
N PHE A 59 -25.87 24.17 14.91
CA PHE A 59 -24.51 24.09 14.34
C PHE A 59 -24.56 24.38 12.84
N ASP A 60 -23.40 24.69 12.25
CA ASP A 60 -23.28 24.90 10.80
C ASP A 60 -23.26 23.58 10.05
N GLU A 61 -24.46 23.09 9.67
CA GLU A 61 -24.64 21.85 8.92
C GLU A 61 -23.86 21.85 7.61
N ARG A 62 -23.75 23.00 6.92
CA ARG A 62 -23.04 23.08 5.63
C ARG A 62 -21.55 22.83 5.78
N GLN A 63 -20.93 23.35 6.83
CA GLN A 63 -19.51 23.14 7.08
C GLN A 63 -19.23 21.67 7.40
N GLU A 64 -20.07 21.02 8.19
CA GLU A 64 -19.97 19.60 8.49
C GLU A 64 -20.15 18.73 7.23
N LEU A 65 -21.14 19.02 6.39
CA LEU A 65 -21.37 18.30 5.13
C LEU A 65 -20.20 18.45 4.15
N VAL A 66 -19.59 19.63 4.04
CA VAL A 66 -18.39 19.83 3.22
C VAL A 66 -17.25 18.92 3.70
N GLN A 67 -17.04 18.82 5.01
CA GLN A 67 -16.01 17.94 5.58
C GLN A 67 -16.31 16.46 5.29
N VAL A 68 -17.55 16.03 5.45
CA VAL A 68 -17.98 14.66 5.15
C VAL A 68 -17.76 14.30 3.67
N VAL A 69 -18.16 15.18 2.76
CA VAL A 69 -17.98 15.01 1.31
C VAL A 69 -16.49 14.95 0.94
N ALA A 70 -15.68 15.87 1.48
CA ALA A 70 -14.24 15.87 1.23
C ALA A 70 -13.57 14.58 1.73
N ASN A 71 -13.93 14.10 2.90
CA ASN A 71 -13.41 12.85 3.45
C ASN A 71 -13.86 11.62 2.63
N ALA A 72 -15.09 11.63 2.10
CA ALA A 72 -15.59 10.54 1.25
C ALA A 72 -14.80 10.45 -0.06
N ILE A 73 -14.53 11.57 -0.73
CA ILE A 73 -13.68 11.61 -1.92
C ILE A 73 -12.26 11.15 -1.60
N GLY A 74 -11.65 11.61 -0.49
CA GLY A 74 -10.32 11.17 -0.07
C GLY A 74 -10.25 9.66 0.16
N ARG A 75 -11.23 9.07 0.88
CA ARG A 75 -11.29 7.62 1.07
C ARG A 75 -11.46 6.85 -0.24
N ARG A 76 -12.21 7.40 -1.21
CA ARG A 76 -12.35 6.77 -2.53
C ARG A 76 -11.05 6.79 -3.32
N GLN A 77 -10.27 7.87 -3.26
CA GLN A 77 -8.95 7.93 -3.88
C GLN A 77 -8.00 6.87 -3.31
N ASP A 78 -7.96 6.73 -1.98
CA ASP A 78 -7.18 5.67 -1.33
C ASP A 78 -7.64 4.27 -1.79
N GLN A 79 -8.96 4.05 -1.90
CA GLN A 79 -9.52 2.77 -2.31
C GLN A 79 -9.13 2.40 -3.73
N LEU A 80 -9.09 3.35 -4.66
CA LEU A 80 -8.64 3.09 -6.04
C LEU A 80 -7.19 2.58 -6.09
N ILE A 81 -6.32 3.08 -5.21
CA ILE A 81 -4.94 2.57 -5.09
C ILE A 81 -4.94 1.12 -4.58
N ILE A 82 -5.74 0.81 -3.57
CA ILE A 82 -5.86 -0.55 -3.02
C ILE A 82 -6.43 -1.51 -4.07
N ASP A 83 -7.46 -1.09 -4.80
CA ASP A 83 -8.09 -1.88 -5.86
C ASP A 83 -7.08 -2.16 -6.99
N ALA A 84 -6.25 -1.18 -7.36
CA ALA A 84 -5.18 -1.36 -8.34
C ALA A 84 -4.09 -2.33 -7.86
N LEU A 85 -3.70 -2.27 -6.58
CA LEU A 85 -2.78 -3.24 -5.98
C LEU A 85 -3.37 -4.64 -5.99
N THR A 86 -4.66 -4.77 -5.65
CA THR A 86 -5.39 -6.05 -5.64
C THR A 86 -5.54 -6.64 -7.04
N ALA A 87 -5.74 -5.80 -8.05
CA ALA A 87 -5.82 -6.22 -9.44
C ALA A 87 -4.45 -6.56 -10.05
N SER A 88 -3.34 -6.19 -9.40
CA SER A 88 -2.01 -6.48 -9.90
C SER A 88 -1.69 -7.97 -9.80
N SER A 89 -1.21 -8.57 -10.90
CA SER A 89 -0.71 -9.94 -10.89
C SER A 89 0.72 -9.94 -10.31
N THR A 90 0.87 -10.39 -9.06
CA THR A 90 2.19 -10.60 -8.47
C THR A 90 2.41 -12.09 -8.18
N SER A 91 3.61 -12.58 -8.48
CA SER A 91 4.04 -13.93 -8.11
C SER A 91 4.75 -13.98 -6.73
N ASN A 92 5.01 -12.81 -6.16
CA ASN A 92 5.73 -12.69 -4.90
C ASN A 92 4.73 -12.65 -3.74
N THR A 93 4.33 -13.82 -3.25
CA THR A 93 3.42 -13.96 -2.12
C THR A 93 4.14 -14.53 -0.91
N VAL A 94 3.78 -14.05 0.27
CA VAL A 94 4.18 -14.58 1.56
C VAL A 94 3.03 -15.43 2.07
N SER A 95 3.30 -16.71 2.38
CA SER A 95 2.28 -17.63 2.91
C SER A 95 1.74 -17.13 4.25
N ASN A 96 0.44 -17.32 4.47
CA ASN A 96 -0.21 -17.02 5.75
C ASN A 96 0.21 -17.98 6.89
N ASP A 97 0.80 -19.13 6.57
CA ASP A 97 1.27 -20.13 7.54
C ASP A 97 2.65 -19.85 8.15
N ILE A 98 3.33 -18.77 7.71
CA ILE A 98 4.65 -18.43 8.26
C ILE A 98 4.50 -17.96 9.71
N GLY A 99 5.21 -18.62 10.62
CA GLY A 99 5.16 -18.36 12.06
C GLY A 99 4.05 -19.13 12.80
N GLY A 100 3.28 -19.95 12.10
CA GLY A 100 2.22 -20.81 12.63
C GLY A 100 0.98 -20.82 11.74
N THR A 101 0.14 -21.84 11.88
CA THR A 101 -1.13 -21.95 11.15
C THR A 101 -2.13 -20.93 11.69
N ASP A 102 -2.89 -20.28 10.80
CA ASP A 102 -3.92 -19.28 11.13
C ASP A 102 -3.41 -18.12 12.01
N THR A 103 -2.15 -17.73 11.82
CA THR A 103 -1.59 -16.57 12.55
C THR A 103 -1.82 -15.28 11.78
N ASN A 104 -2.17 -14.22 12.51
CA ASN A 104 -2.19 -12.85 11.98
C ASN A 104 -0.80 -12.39 11.51
N LEU A 105 -0.68 -11.16 11.05
CA LEU A 105 0.61 -10.58 10.68
C LEU A 105 1.58 -10.63 11.87
N ASN A 106 2.72 -11.27 11.66
CA ASN A 106 3.79 -11.49 12.64
C ASN A 106 5.16 -11.04 12.11
N LEU A 107 6.17 -11.03 12.97
CA LEU A 107 7.53 -10.64 12.61
C LEU A 107 8.12 -11.52 11.49
N ASP A 108 7.86 -12.81 11.53
CA ASP A 108 8.43 -13.76 10.56
C ASP A 108 7.87 -13.51 9.15
N LYS A 109 6.58 -13.13 9.03
CA LYS A 109 5.95 -12.70 7.76
C LYS A 109 6.56 -11.39 7.24
N LEU A 110 6.82 -10.42 8.13
CA LEU A 110 7.48 -9.16 7.77
C LEU A 110 8.90 -9.40 7.25
N LEU A 111 9.66 -10.26 7.90
CA LEU A 111 11.01 -10.65 7.46
C LEU A 111 10.97 -11.40 6.13
N ALA A 112 9.97 -12.26 5.90
CA ALA A 112 9.76 -12.92 4.62
C ALA A 112 9.45 -11.93 3.50
N ALA A 113 8.57 -10.96 3.74
CA ALA A 113 8.25 -9.89 2.78
C ALA A 113 9.50 -9.05 2.45
N LYS A 114 10.27 -8.66 3.46
CA LYS A 114 11.53 -7.96 3.27
C LYS A 114 12.52 -8.77 2.43
N LYS A 115 12.69 -10.06 2.74
CA LYS A 115 13.55 -10.98 1.99
C LYS A 115 13.17 -11.07 0.51
N LEU A 116 11.86 -11.08 0.18
CA LEU A 116 11.41 -11.11 -1.21
C LEU A 116 11.78 -9.83 -1.96
N LEU A 117 11.62 -8.67 -1.36
CA LEU A 117 12.02 -7.39 -1.96
C LEU A 117 13.54 -7.30 -2.12
N ASP A 118 14.32 -7.70 -1.10
CA ASP A 118 15.78 -7.69 -1.15
C ASP A 118 16.31 -8.67 -2.23
N LYS A 119 15.69 -9.85 -2.37
CA LYS A 119 16.00 -10.81 -3.44
C LYS A 119 15.71 -10.22 -4.83
N GLY A 120 14.70 -9.35 -4.95
CA GLY A 120 14.38 -8.63 -6.17
C GLY A 120 15.30 -7.43 -6.46
N ASN A 121 16.31 -7.16 -5.61
CA ASN A 121 17.17 -5.97 -5.66
C ASN A 121 16.37 -4.66 -5.63
N VAL A 122 15.25 -4.63 -4.90
CA VAL A 122 14.46 -3.41 -4.70
C VAL A 122 15.20 -2.52 -3.69
N PRO A 123 15.37 -1.21 -3.95
CA PRO A 123 16.00 -0.29 -3.01
C PRO A 123 15.35 -0.36 -1.61
N PRO A 124 16.12 -0.18 -0.51
CA PRO A 124 15.57 -0.24 0.85
C PRO A 124 14.76 0.99 1.26
N GLN A 125 14.90 2.10 0.52
CA GLN A 125 14.15 3.34 0.75
C GLN A 125 12.78 3.25 0.07
N ASP A 126 11.82 4.07 0.52
CA ASP A 126 10.49 4.21 -0.08
C ASP A 126 9.72 2.89 -0.26
N ARG A 127 9.91 1.96 0.68
CA ARG A 127 9.11 0.74 0.79
C ARG A 127 7.91 1.03 1.67
N HIS A 128 6.75 0.75 1.15
CA HIS A 128 5.48 0.98 1.83
C HIS A 128 4.78 -0.34 2.11
N MET A 129 4.05 -0.39 3.21
CA MET A 129 3.22 -1.54 3.56
C MET A 129 1.85 -1.06 4.01
N VAL A 130 0.81 -1.57 3.36
CA VAL A 130 -0.58 -1.28 3.70
C VAL A 130 -1.13 -2.43 4.52
N ILE A 131 -1.54 -2.15 5.75
CA ILE A 131 -2.00 -3.13 6.73
C ILE A 131 -3.34 -2.72 7.34
N HIS A 132 -4.07 -3.68 7.87
CA HIS A 132 -5.26 -3.41 8.67
C HIS A 132 -4.90 -3.14 10.13
N ALA A 133 -5.75 -2.39 10.84
CA ALA A 133 -5.56 -2.09 12.25
C ALA A 133 -5.39 -3.34 13.13
N ASN A 134 -6.12 -4.43 12.83
CA ASN A 134 -5.97 -5.71 13.54
C ASN A 134 -4.59 -6.34 13.33
N SER A 135 -4.03 -6.20 12.11
CA SER A 135 -2.69 -6.68 11.80
C SER A 135 -1.61 -5.91 12.55
N LEU A 136 -1.78 -4.59 12.70
CA LEU A 136 -0.90 -3.78 13.54
C LEU A 136 -0.97 -4.21 15.00
N ALA A 137 -2.18 -4.40 15.54
CA ALA A 137 -2.36 -4.86 16.93
C ALA A 137 -1.67 -6.21 17.18
N SER A 138 -1.72 -7.14 16.22
CA SER A 138 -1.05 -8.44 16.32
C SER A 138 0.48 -8.30 16.37
N ILE A 139 1.07 -7.46 15.53
CA ILE A 139 2.51 -7.17 15.55
C ILE A 139 2.91 -6.58 16.91
N LEU A 140 2.16 -5.60 17.40
CA LEU A 140 2.45 -4.95 18.67
C LEU A 140 2.29 -5.87 19.89
N GLY A 141 1.45 -6.91 19.79
CA GLY A 141 1.26 -7.95 20.82
C GLY A 141 2.34 -9.01 20.85
N GLU A 142 3.25 -9.06 19.86
CA GLU A 142 4.28 -10.10 19.77
C GLU A 142 5.41 -9.85 20.78
N GLN A 143 5.65 -10.81 21.69
CA GLN A 143 6.65 -10.69 22.77
C GLN A 143 8.07 -10.44 22.25
N LYS A 144 8.43 -10.98 21.09
CA LYS A 144 9.75 -10.76 20.45
C LYS A 144 9.99 -9.28 20.12
N LEU A 145 8.93 -8.51 19.89
CA LEU A 145 9.00 -7.10 19.52
C LEU A 145 8.88 -6.16 20.73
N THR A 146 8.23 -6.63 21.80
CA THR A 146 8.01 -5.82 23.04
C THR A 146 9.18 -5.89 24.01
N SER A 147 10.19 -6.74 23.76
CA SER A 147 11.38 -6.75 24.61
C SER A 147 12.14 -5.42 24.55
N SER A 148 12.76 -5.03 25.68
CA SER A 148 13.34 -3.71 25.89
C SER A 148 14.47 -3.30 24.94
N ASP A 149 14.99 -4.25 24.16
CA ASP A 149 16.11 -4.04 23.23
C ASP A 149 15.68 -3.39 21.89
N TYR A 150 14.38 -3.28 21.62
CA TYR A 150 13.86 -2.70 20.37
C TYR A 150 13.29 -1.29 20.57
N ALA A 151 14.15 -0.30 20.68
CA ALA A 151 13.76 1.11 20.82
C ALA A 151 12.84 1.60 19.67
N SER A 152 13.04 1.07 18.45
CA SER A 152 12.22 1.39 17.27
C SER A 152 10.77 0.90 17.41
N VAL A 153 10.53 -0.20 18.13
CA VAL A 153 9.18 -0.72 18.37
C VAL A 153 8.42 0.15 19.37
N LYS A 154 9.09 0.66 20.39
CA LYS A 154 8.49 1.61 21.34
C LYS A 154 8.03 2.89 20.64
N ALA A 155 8.82 3.39 19.70
CA ALA A 155 8.47 4.56 18.91
C ALA A 155 7.31 4.28 17.94
N LEU A 156 7.23 3.07 17.37
CA LEU A 156 6.09 2.64 16.55
C LEU A 156 4.80 2.56 17.40
N VAL A 157 4.89 2.02 18.62
CA VAL A 157 3.75 1.96 19.56
C VAL A 157 3.30 3.36 19.99
N ALA A 158 4.23 4.29 20.19
CA ALA A 158 3.93 5.68 20.54
C ALA A 158 3.38 6.50 19.36
N GLY A 159 3.37 5.94 18.12
CA GLY A 159 2.96 6.67 16.92
C GLY A 159 3.97 7.71 16.44
N GLU A 160 5.15 7.76 17.02
CA GLU A 160 6.19 8.73 16.67
C GLU A 160 6.95 8.34 15.39
N ILE A 161 7.00 7.04 15.06
CA ILE A 161 7.65 6.51 13.87
C ILE A 161 6.69 5.60 13.12
N ASN A 162 6.45 5.90 11.84
CA ASN A 162 5.65 5.05 10.96
C ASN A 162 6.49 3.99 10.23
N THR A 163 7.79 3.89 10.53
CA THR A 163 8.72 3.01 9.82
C THR A 163 9.26 1.90 10.72
N PHE A 164 9.19 0.66 10.25
CA PHE A 164 9.77 -0.50 10.92
C PHE A 164 10.31 -1.49 9.89
N LEU A 165 11.48 -2.10 10.13
CA LEU A 165 12.17 -3.01 9.20
C LEU A 165 12.39 -2.45 7.77
N GLY A 166 12.39 -1.12 7.62
CA GLY A 166 12.53 -0.47 6.32
C GLY A 166 11.22 -0.28 5.56
N PHE A 167 10.07 -0.60 6.19
CA PHE A 167 8.74 -0.32 5.63
C PHE A 167 8.11 0.89 6.32
N THR A 168 7.48 1.73 5.53
CA THR A 168 6.54 2.74 6.02
C THR A 168 5.14 2.13 6.07
N PHE A 169 4.55 2.07 7.25
CA PHE A 169 3.23 1.47 7.45
C PHE A 169 2.11 2.48 7.19
N HIS A 170 1.12 2.03 6.44
CA HIS A 170 -0.15 2.73 6.24
C HIS A 170 -1.25 1.86 6.83
N VAL A 171 -1.84 2.33 7.92
CA VAL A 171 -2.86 1.57 8.65
C VAL A 171 -4.24 1.96 8.13
N LEU A 172 -5.01 0.96 7.73
CA LEU A 172 -6.38 1.11 7.28
C LEU A 172 -7.34 0.48 8.30
N GLY A 173 -8.48 1.13 8.48
CA GLY A 173 -9.62 0.56 9.19
C GLY A 173 -10.64 -0.07 8.22
N ASP A 174 -11.73 -0.57 8.77
CA ASP A 174 -12.89 -0.98 7.99
C ASP A 174 -13.52 0.25 7.31
N ARG A 175 -13.86 0.09 6.03
CA ARG A 175 -14.40 1.15 5.18
C ARG A 175 -15.60 0.65 4.40
N ALA A 176 -16.58 1.52 4.23
CA ALA A 176 -17.74 1.23 3.38
C ALA A 176 -17.36 1.10 1.89
N GLU A 177 -16.28 1.77 1.49
CA GLU A 177 -15.74 1.76 0.12
C GLU A 177 -15.05 0.44 -0.27
N GLY A 178 -14.81 -0.50 0.68
CA GLY A 178 -14.21 -1.82 0.45
C GLY A 178 -13.09 -2.15 1.43
N GLY A 179 -12.04 -1.34 1.51
CA GLY A 179 -10.86 -1.62 2.34
C GLY A 179 -9.92 -2.67 1.72
N LEU A 180 -9.12 -3.32 2.56
CA LEU A 180 -8.27 -4.43 2.14
C LEU A 180 -9.10 -5.67 1.85
N ALA A 181 -8.81 -6.34 0.75
CA ALA A 181 -9.49 -7.56 0.35
C ALA A 181 -9.39 -8.64 1.43
N VAL A 182 -10.48 -9.36 1.63
CA VAL A 182 -10.59 -10.50 2.54
C VAL A 182 -10.77 -11.75 1.69
N ASP A 183 -9.97 -12.77 1.95
CA ASP A 183 -10.09 -14.04 1.26
C ASP A 183 -11.20 -14.94 1.83
N GLY A 184 -11.38 -16.12 1.25
CA GLY A 184 -12.41 -17.09 1.69
C GLY A 184 -12.19 -17.64 3.10
N SER A 185 -11.03 -17.45 3.69
CA SER A 185 -10.66 -17.82 5.06
C SER A 185 -10.78 -16.69 6.06
N LEU A 186 -11.31 -15.55 5.63
CA LEU A 186 -11.39 -14.31 6.40
C LEU A 186 -10.05 -13.62 6.67
N ASP A 187 -9.00 -14.01 5.97
CA ASP A 187 -7.69 -13.37 6.04
C ASP A 187 -7.67 -12.09 5.21
N ARG A 188 -7.12 -11.02 5.78
CA ARG A 188 -6.96 -9.74 5.08
C ARG A 188 -5.64 -9.69 4.35
N THR A 189 -5.70 -9.32 3.08
CA THR A 189 -4.49 -9.15 2.25
C THR A 189 -3.68 -7.95 2.72
N VAL A 190 -2.38 -8.15 2.91
CA VAL A 190 -1.41 -7.10 3.22
C VAL A 190 -0.56 -6.86 1.98
N TRP A 191 -0.39 -5.61 1.60
CA TRP A 191 0.39 -5.22 0.43
C TRP A 191 1.70 -4.56 0.85
N ALA A 192 2.82 -5.08 0.34
CA ALA A 192 4.14 -4.48 0.46
C ALA A 192 4.66 -4.12 -0.93
N PHE A 193 5.04 -2.86 -1.14
CA PHE A 193 5.48 -2.37 -2.44
C PHE A 193 6.52 -1.25 -2.30
N HIS A 194 7.22 -0.99 -3.38
CA HIS A 194 8.10 0.15 -3.53
C HIS A 194 7.41 1.22 -4.38
N LYS A 195 7.63 2.49 -4.07
CA LYS A 195 6.93 3.60 -4.72
C LYS A 195 7.16 3.69 -6.23
N GLU A 196 8.34 3.29 -6.71
CA GLU A 196 8.75 3.50 -8.10
C GLU A 196 8.97 2.22 -8.92
N ILE A 197 8.85 1.03 -8.31
CA ILE A 197 9.18 -0.26 -8.94
C ILE A 197 7.98 -1.20 -8.91
#